data_9a4015e08638af3d9479d17060e89253
#
_entry.id   9a4015e08638af3d9479d17060e89253
#
_cell.length_a   1.000
_cell.length_b   1.000
_cell.length_c   1.000
_cell.angle_alpha   90.00
_cell.angle_beta   90.00
_cell.angle_gamma   90.00
#
_symmetry.space_group_name_H-M   'P 1'
#
loop_
_entity.id
_entity.type
_entity.pdbx_description
1 polymer ?
#
loop_
_entity_poly.entity_id
_entity_poly.type
_entity_poly.pdbx_seq_one_letter_code
_entity_poly.pdbx_strand_id
1 'polypeptide(L)'
;MGSRRRRAYAEPVTAGLPLFPLGTVLFPGLVLPLHVFEERYRRLVRDLVAEPEAERRFGVVAIREGREVGSDGVRALHPVGCIARLRRVDPYDDGRFDILSTGTQRFRLDEVDTSLPYLRGDVEIMTEPEGESPGPLARVIASSFDAYRRALGATASAELPEDPQSLSYLVAATMVLELSDKQRLLEAPDTTDRLRRELRLLRRETALLGLLPSLPGVELTRVPSSPN
;
A
#
# COMPACT_ATOMS: atom_id res chain seq x y z
N MET A 1 -5.07 -19.86 44.29
CA MET A 1 -4.36 -20.32 43.08
C MET A 1 -4.59 -19.28 42.00
N GLY A 2 -3.63 -18.41 41.85
CA GLY A 2 -3.73 -17.24 40.96
C GLY A 2 -3.32 -17.62 39.54
N SER A 3 -4.23 -17.46 38.60
CA SER A 3 -4.00 -17.53 37.16
C SER A 3 -3.04 -16.43 36.75
N ARG A 4 -1.78 -16.76 36.49
CA ARG A 4 -0.82 -15.88 35.81
C ARG A 4 -1.30 -15.75 34.37
N ARG A 5 -1.97 -14.64 34.06
CA ARG A 5 -2.16 -14.19 32.67
C ARG A 5 -0.77 -14.07 32.06
N ARG A 6 -0.48 -14.87 31.03
CA ARG A 6 0.71 -14.74 30.20
C ARG A 6 0.68 -13.31 29.66
N ARG A 7 1.65 -12.49 30.05
CA ARG A 7 1.95 -11.25 29.34
C ARG A 7 2.27 -11.66 27.90
N ALA A 8 1.38 -11.30 26.98
CA ALA A 8 1.71 -11.28 25.56
C ALA A 8 3.00 -10.45 25.42
N TYR A 9 3.94 -10.95 24.65
CA TYR A 9 5.13 -10.18 24.27
C TYR A 9 4.64 -8.85 23.71
N ALA A 10 5.05 -7.75 24.34
CA ALA A 10 4.75 -6.43 23.83
C ALA A 10 5.42 -6.33 22.45
N GLU A 11 4.62 -6.05 21.44
CA GLU A 11 5.10 -5.76 20.09
C GLU A 11 6.10 -4.61 20.13
N PRO A 12 7.15 -4.60 19.30
CA PRO A 12 8.15 -3.54 19.32
C PRO A 12 7.51 -2.21 18.93
N VAL A 13 7.43 -1.30 19.89
CA VAL A 13 6.98 0.08 19.65
C VAL A 13 8.12 0.86 19.01
N THR A 14 7.85 1.50 17.88
CA THR A 14 8.77 2.46 17.25
C THR A 14 8.24 3.85 17.51
N ALA A 15 8.95 4.61 18.35
CA ALA A 15 8.62 5.99 18.65
C ALA A 15 9.11 6.95 17.57
N GLY A 16 8.28 7.94 17.26
CA GLY A 16 8.65 9.04 16.38
C GLY A 16 8.97 8.65 14.94
N LEU A 17 8.37 7.58 14.40
CA LEU A 17 8.51 7.21 13.00
C LEU A 17 8.05 8.36 12.08
N PRO A 18 8.88 8.88 11.15
CA PRO A 18 8.43 9.85 10.16
C PRO A 18 7.26 9.30 9.37
N LEU A 19 6.19 10.09 9.18
CA LEU A 19 4.99 9.67 8.46
C LEU A 19 4.87 10.39 7.12
N PHE A 20 4.46 9.64 6.11
CA PHE A 20 4.13 10.13 4.78
C PHE A 20 2.65 9.79 4.47
N PRO A 21 1.71 10.68 4.78
CA PRO A 21 0.30 10.50 4.45
C PRO A 21 0.08 10.53 2.95
N LEU A 22 -0.66 9.55 2.43
CA LEU A 22 -0.96 9.43 1.00
C LEU A 22 -2.45 9.14 0.76
N GLY A 23 -2.94 9.48 -0.42
CA GLY A 23 -4.26 9.07 -0.91
C GLY A 23 -4.32 7.60 -1.37
N THR A 24 -3.33 6.79 -1.02
CA THR A 24 -3.23 5.37 -1.41
C THR A 24 -2.73 4.52 -0.26
N VAL A 25 -2.89 3.19 -0.40
CA VAL A 25 -2.42 2.19 0.56
C VAL A 25 -1.17 1.51 0.04
N LEU A 26 -0.12 1.48 0.85
CA LEU A 26 1.07 0.67 0.60
C LEU A 26 0.93 -0.69 1.30
N PHE A 27 1.27 -1.76 0.58
CA PHE A 27 1.33 -3.11 1.14
C PHE A 27 2.77 -3.59 1.28
N PRO A 28 3.07 -4.47 2.25
CA PRO A 28 4.38 -5.13 2.37
C PRO A 28 4.81 -5.83 1.07
N GLY A 29 6.10 -5.77 0.75
CA GLY A 29 6.70 -6.32 -0.47
C GLY A 29 6.54 -5.43 -1.71
N LEU A 30 5.68 -4.42 -1.69
CA LEU A 30 5.39 -3.59 -2.85
C LEU A 30 6.31 -2.37 -2.94
N VAL A 31 6.63 -2.01 -4.19
CA VAL A 31 7.45 -0.83 -4.50
C VAL A 31 6.58 0.41 -4.57
N LEU A 32 7.06 1.50 -4.00
CA LEU A 32 6.43 2.81 -3.98
C LEU A 32 7.39 3.87 -4.54
N PRO A 33 7.20 4.30 -5.79
CA PRO A 33 7.88 5.48 -6.32
C PRO A 33 7.11 6.74 -5.88
N LEU A 34 7.83 7.79 -5.45
CA LEU A 34 7.25 9.08 -5.08
C LEU A 34 8.06 10.22 -5.67
N HIS A 35 7.36 11.23 -6.21
CA HIS A 35 7.92 12.52 -6.56
C HIS A 35 7.69 13.51 -5.42
N VAL A 36 8.76 13.93 -4.74
CA VAL A 36 8.70 14.72 -3.52
C VAL A 36 9.01 16.19 -3.84
N PHE A 37 7.98 17.04 -3.83
CA PHE A 37 8.08 18.45 -4.15
C PHE A 37 7.71 19.39 -2.99
N GLU A 38 6.84 18.97 -2.07
CA GLU A 38 6.45 19.78 -0.91
C GLU A 38 7.59 19.92 0.08
N GLU A 39 7.82 21.12 0.61
CA GLU A 39 8.96 21.42 1.50
C GLU A 39 8.97 20.54 2.76
N ARG A 40 7.80 20.25 3.36
CA ARG A 40 7.71 19.35 4.51
C ARG A 40 8.24 17.95 4.23
N TYR A 41 7.93 17.38 3.06
CA TYR A 41 8.42 16.06 2.66
C TYR A 41 9.84 16.09 2.10
N ARG A 42 10.26 17.20 1.48
CA ARG A 42 11.67 17.42 1.13
C ARG A 42 12.55 17.44 2.39
N ARG A 43 12.05 18.03 3.47
CA ARG A 43 12.71 17.99 4.78
C ARG A 43 12.78 16.56 5.33
N LEU A 44 11.68 15.80 5.29
CA LEU A 44 11.64 14.40 5.70
C LEU A 44 12.69 13.57 4.95
N VAL A 45 12.79 13.72 3.60
CA VAL A 45 13.77 12.98 2.80
C VAL A 45 15.21 13.35 3.19
N ARG A 46 15.52 14.65 3.42
CA ARG A 46 16.85 15.07 3.87
C ARG A 46 17.20 14.44 5.22
N ASP A 47 16.26 14.43 6.16
CA ASP A 47 16.46 13.84 7.48
C ASP A 47 16.70 12.33 7.37
N LEU A 48 15.94 11.62 6.53
CA LEU A 48 16.15 10.19 6.27
C LEU A 48 17.49 9.89 5.61
N VAL A 49 17.94 10.71 4.67
CA VAL A 49 19.24 10.50 3.98
C VAL A 49 20.41 10.72 4.94
N ALA A 50 20.26 11.57 5.97
CA ALA A 50 21.27 11.78 7.01
C ALA A 50 21.44 10.54 7.92
N GLU A 51 20.44 9.66 7.99
CA GLU A 51 20.50 8.43 8.77
C GLU A 51 21.29 7.32 8.03
N PRO A 52 21.85 6.34 8.76
CA PRO A 52 22.41 5.13 8.16
C PRO A 52 21.38 4.43 7.26
N GLU A 53 21.80 3.80 6.16
CA GLU A 53 20.90 3.19 5.17
C GLU A 53 19.92 2.19 5.80
N ALA A 54 20.33 1.44 6.81
CA ALA A 54 19.48 0.49 7.52
C ALA A 54 18.31 1.15 8.29
N GLU A 55 18.49 2.42 8.68
CA GLU A 55 17.52 3.22 9.46
C GLU A 55 16.59 4.05 8.57
N ARG A 56 16.85 4.17 7.27
CA ARG A 56 16.09 4.98 6.32
C ARG A 56 14.71 4.40 6.07
N ARG A 57 13.80 4.62 7.01
CA ARG A 57 12.43 4.12 6.99
C ARG A 57 11.42 5.18 7.41
N PHE A 58 10.23 5.12 6.84
CA PHE A 58 9.11 5.99 7.18
C PHE A 58 7.79 5.21 7.09
N GLY A 59 6.76 5.68 7.77
CA GLY A 59 5.44 5.09 7.73
C GLY A 59 4.59 5.70 6.61
N VAL A 60 4.10 4.89 5.69
CA VAL A 60 3.06 5.29 4.75
C VAL A 60 1.71 4.98 5.39
N VAL A 61 0.85 5.99 5.47
CA VAL A 61 -0.47 5.89 6.07
C VAL A 61 -1.52 6.57 5.18
N ALA A 62 -2.64 5.90 4.95
CA ALA A 62 -3.68 6.44 4.10
C ALA A 62 -4.44 7.57 4.81
N ILE A 63 -4.77 8.62 4.05
CA ILE A 63 -5.56 9.75 4.52
C ILE A 63 -7.03 9.34 4.53
N ARG A 64 -7.67 9.45 5.69
CA ARG A 64 -9.11 9.22 5.86
C ARG A 64 -9.92 10.48 5.61
N GLU A 65 -9.43 11.63 6.08
CA GLU A 65 -10.03 12.94 5.90
C GLU A 65 -8.95 14.00 5.66
N GLY A 66 -9.20 14.89 4.70
CA GLY A 66 -8.26 15.94 4.32
C GLY A 66 -7.70 15.74 2.93
N ARG A 67 -6.56 16.38 2.65
CA ARG A 67 -5.88 16.34 1.35
C ARG A 67 -4.43 15.96 1.52
N GLU A 68 -3.91 15.29 0.50
CA GLU A 68 -2.50 14.90 0.42
C GLU A 68 -1.59 16.13 0.24
N VAL A 69 -2.04 17.09 -0.54
CA VAL A 69 -1.28 18.28 -0.94
C VAL A 69 -1.98 19.56 -0.45
N GLY A 70 -1.18 20.52 0.01
CA GLY A 70 -1.64 21.87 0.37
C GLY A 70 -1.63 22.17 1.87
N SER A 71 -1.95 23.45 2.18
CA SER A 71 -1.93 23.99 3.56
C SER A 71 -3.02 23.46 4.48
N ASP A 72 -4.15 23.00 3.92
CA ASP A 72 -5.29 22.47 4.71
C ASP A 72 -5.01 21.09 5.31
N GLY A 73 -3.92 20.46 4.89
CA GLY A 73 -3.30 19.31 5.51
C GLY A 73 -4.18 18.08 5.71
N VAL A 74 -3.60 17.11 6.38
CA VAL A 74 -4.25 15.86 6.80
C VAL A 74 -5.07 16.13 8.05
N ARG A 75 -6.37 15.82 8.02
CA ARG A 75 -7.27 15.97 9.17
C ARG A 75 -7.41 14.67 9.96
N ALA A 76 -7.38 13.55 9.28
CA ALA A 76 -7.43 12.24 9.92
C ALA A 76 -6.70 11.19 9.09
N LEU A 77 -5.99 10.29 9.76
CA LEU A 77 -5.29 9.16 9.19
C LEU A 77 -6.04 7.85 9.49
N HIS A 78 -5.82 6.85 8.65
CA HIS A 78 -6.22 5.49 8.98
C HIS A 78 -5.33 4.91 10.09
N PRO A 79 -5.86 4.01 10.94
CA PRO A 79 -5.12 3.49 12.09
C PRO A 79 -4.03 2.49 11.73
N VAL A 80 -4.03 1.94 10.52
CA VAL A 80 -3.04 0.97 10.06
C VAL A 80 -2.35 1.48 8.82
N GLY A 81 -1.02 1.45 8.85
CA GLY A 81 -0.14 1.81 7.75
C GLY A 81 0.88 0.74 7.44
N CYS A 82 1.81 1.05 6.54
CA CYS A 82 2.93 0.20 6.16
C CYS A 82 4.26 0.96 6.26
N ILE A 83 5.26 0.36 6.90
CA ILE A 83 6.62 0.89 6.92
C ILE A 83 7.21 0.75 5.51
N ALA A 84 7.70 1.86 4.98
CA ALA A 84 8.45 1.93 3.73
C ALA A 84 9.95 2.07 4.05
N ARG A 85 10.77 1.21 3.45
CA ARG A 85 12.23 1.35 3.47
C ARG A 85 12.67 2.11 2.23
N LEU A 86 13.39 3.21 2.43
CA LEU A 86 13.95 4.01 1.34
C LEU A 86 15.06 3.21 0.64
N ARG A 87 14.98 3.07 -0.68
CA ARG A 87 15.91 2.29 -1.51
C ARG A 87 16.79 3.16 -2.37
N ARG A 88 16.22 4.20 -2.96
CA ARG A 88 16.91 5.12 -3.85
C ARG A 88 16.37 6.52 -3.69
N VAL A 89 17.26 7.50 -3.83
CA VAL A 89 16.95 8.92 -3.82
C VAL A 89 17.68 9.58 -4.97
N ASP A 90 16.93 10.20 -5.86
CA ASP A 90 17.46 10.94 -7.00
C ASP A 90 17.11 12.44 -6.75
N PRO A 91 18.10 13.28 -6.38
CA PRO A 91 17.86 14.69 -6.12
C PRO A 91 17.79 15.50 -7.43
N TYR A 92 16.97 16.55 -7.43
CA TYR A 92 16.91 17.58 -8.46
C TYR A 92 17.60 18.86 -7.99
N ASP A 93 18.10 19.67 -8.94
CA ASP A 93 18.80 20.95 -8.66
C ASP A 93 17.91 21.95 -7.89
N ASP A 94 16.59 21.88 -8.06
CA ASP A 94 15.60 22.71 -7.36
C ASP A 94 15.21 22.18 -5.98
N GLY A 95 15.87 21.11 -5.52
CA GLY A 95 15.72 20.50 -4.22
C GLY A 95 14.51 19.55 -4.10
N ARG A 96 13.82 19.21 -5.19
CA ARG A 96 12.87 18.10 -5.24
C ARG A 96 13.62 16.77 -5.25
N PHE A 97 12.89 15.67 -5.03
CA PHE A 97 13.47 14.33 -5.05
C PHE A 97 12.52 13.38 -5.77
N ASP A 98 13.08 12.44 -6.54
CA ASP A 98 12.42 11.18 -6.81
C ASP A 98 12.95 10.13 -5.86
N ILE A 99 12.06 9.43 -5.19
CA ILE A 99 12.43 8.37 -4.27
C ILE A 99 11.78 7.05 -4.66
N LEU A 100 12.51 5.96 -4.43
CA LEU A 100 12.01 4.61 -4.55
C LEU A 100 12.05 3.95 -3.19
N SER A 101 10.92 3.43 -2.73
CA SER A 101 10.78 2.76 -1.44
C SER A 101 10.13 1.40 -1.60
N THR A 102 10.28 0.53 -0.60
CA THR A 102 9.62 -0.78 -0.57
C THR A 102 8.89 -0.93 0.75
N GLY A 103 7.61 -1.30 0.71
CA GLY A 103 6.83 -1.68 1.88
C GLY A 103 7.46 -2.88 2.59
N THR A 104 7.51 -2.86 3.91
CA THR A 104 8.13 -3.94 4.68
C THR A 104 7.19 -4.59 5.70
N GLN A 105 6.63 -3.84 6.62
CA GLN A 105 5.82 -4.33 7.73
C GLN A 105 4.62 -3.43 7.94
N ARG A 106 3.49 -4.01 8.35
CA ARG A 106 2.33 -3.24 8.79
C ARG A 106 2.59 -2.70 10.20
N PHE A 107 1.99 -1.55 10.47
CA PHE A 107 1.98 -0.97 11.81
C PHE A 107 0.61 -0.45 12.17
N ARG A 108 0.33 -0.39 13.48
CA ARG A 108 -0.77 0.37 14.06
C ARG A 108 -0.23 1.73 14.49
N LEU A 109 -0.94 2.78 14.13
CA LEU A 109 -0.63 4.14 14.54
C LEU A 109 -1.33 4.43 15.88
N ASP A 110 -0.56 4.77 16.91
CA ASP A 110 -1.08 5.08 18.25
C ASP A 110 -1.24 6.60 18.43
N GLU A 111 -0.13 7.34 18.32
CA GLU A 111 -0.11 8.78 18.50
C GLU A 111 0.55 9.49 17.32
N VAL A 112 0.16 10.74 17.09
CA VAL A 112 0.73 11.59 16.03
C VAL A 112 1.33 12.85 16.65
N ASP A 113 2.61 13.09 16.36
CA ASP A 113 3.34 14.31 16.72
C ASP A 113 3.41 15.23 15.49
N THR A 114 3.00 16.48 15.71
CA THR A 114 2.97 17.57 14.71
C THR A 114 4.00 18.65 14.98
N SER A 115 4.98 18.41 15.84
CA SER A 115 5.99 19.41 16.25
C SER A 115 7.01 19.75 15.15
N LEU A 116 7.20 18.85 14.18
CA LEU A 116 8.04 19.06 13.01
C LEU A 116 7.22 19.51 11.78
N PRO A 117 7.88 20.01 10.72
CA PRO A 117 7.18 20.32 9.46
C PRO A 117 6.43 19.14 8.83
N TYR A 118 6.84 17.90 9.10
CA TYR A 118 6.17 16.66 8.72
C TYR A 118 5.69 15.90 9.96
N LEU A 119 4.69 15.04 9.77
CA LEU A 119 4.13 14.24 10.86
C LEU A 119 5.10 13.15 11.31
N ARG A 120 5.08 12.84 12.60
CA ARG A 120 5.71 11.66 13.18
C ARG A 120 4.68 10.87 13.95
N GLY A 121 4.87 9.57 14.07
CA GLY A 121 3.95 8.72 14.80
C GLY A 121 4.65 7.74 15.71
N ASP A 122 4.03 7.48 16.86
CA ASP A 122 4.35 6.32 17.67
C ASP A 122 3.54 5.16 17.13
N VAL A 123 4.22 4.06 16.80
CA VAL A 123 3.62 2.95 16.08
C VAL A 123 3.97 1.61 16.72
N GLU A 124 3.00 0.70 16.72
CA GLU A 124 3.14 -0.70 17.10
C GLU A 124 3.29 -1.55 15.83
N ILE A 125 4.38 -2.31 15.73
CA ILE A 125 4.59 -3.22 14.60
C ILE A 125 3.61 -4.39 14.70
N MET A 126 2.84 -4.61 13.65
CA MET A 126 1.84 -5.69 13.62
C MET A 126 2.50 -7.02 13.25
N THR A 127 2.09 -8.09 13.93
CA THR A 127 2.39 -9.46 13.52
C THR A 127 1.68 -9.83 12.21
N GLU A 128 2.17 -10.86 11.54
CA GLU A 128 1.63 -11.39 10.29
C GLU A 128 1.22 -12.87 10.46
N PRO A 129 0.13 -13.16 11.21
CA PRO A 129 -0.32 -14.54 11.34
C PRO A 129 -0.86 -15.05 9.99
N GLU A 130 -0.60 -16.33 9.71
CA GLU A 130 -1.10 -16.96 8.49
C GLU A 130 -2.62 -17.19 8.53
N GLY A 131 -3.16 -17.42 9.72
CA GLY A 131 -4.54 -17.88 9.91
C GLY A 131 -4.72 -19.37 9.61
N GLU A 132 -5.95 -19.79 9.37
CA GLU A 132 -6.31 -21.20 9.19
C GLU A 132 -6.24 -21.59 7.70
N SER A 133 -5.30 -22.47 7.35
CA SER A 133 -5.18 -23.10 6.03
C SER A 133 -5.13 -22.11 4.83
N PRO A 134 -4.19 -21.18 4.77
CA PRO A 134 -4.14 -20.19 3.70
C PRO A 134 -3.83 -20.79 2.31
N GLY A 135 -3.07 -21.91 2.23
CA GLY A 135 -2.60 -22.49 0.97
C GLY A 135 -3.70 -22.90 -0.02
N PRO A 136 -4.74 -23.65 0.39
CA PRO A 136 -5.86 -23.97 -0.50
C PRO A 136 -6.57 -22.73 -1.02
N LEU A 137 -6.75 -21.72 -0.17
CA LEU A 137 -7.41 -20.47 -0.54
C LEU A 137 -6.53 -19.64 -1.49
N ALA A 138 -5.21 -19.62 -1.29
CA ALA A 138 -4.26 -18.95 -2.18
C ALA A 138 -4.36 -19.47 -3.62
N ARG A 139 -4.50 -20.79 -3.83
CA ARG A 139 -4.70 -21.36 -5.17
C ARG A 139 -6.00 -20.87 -5.83
N VAL A 140 -7.08 -20.75 -5.07
CA VAL A 140 -8.35 -20.21 -5.57
C VAL A 140 -8.20 -18.72 -5.93
N ILE A 141 -7.49 -17.97 -5.10
CA ILE A 141 -7.18 -16.54 -5.35
C ILE A 141 -6.36 -16.39 -6.63
N ALA A 142 -5.29 -17.15 -6.81
CA ALA A 142 -4.45 -17.09 -8.01
C ALA A 142 -5.28 -17.26 -9.29
N SER A 143 -6.15 -18.29 -9.32
CA SER A 143 -7.04 -18.55 -10.47
C SER A 143 -8.07 -17.42 -10.67
N SER A 144 -8.66 -16.92 -9.59
CA SER A 144 -9.64 -15.83 -9.65
C SER A 144 -9.00 -14.50 -10.09
N PHE A 145 -7.78 -14.25 -9.65
CA PHE A 145 -7.02 -13.07 -10.03
C PHE A 145 -6.61 -13.10 -11.52
N ASP A 146 -6.23 -14.25 -12.04
CA ASP A 146 -5.99 -14.41 -13.47
C ASP A 146 -7.25 -14.18 -14.31
N ALA A 147 -8.41 -14.62 -13.84
CA ALA A 147 -9.69 -14.34 -14.48
C ALA A 147 -10.01 -12.83 -14.47
N TYR A 148 -9.80 -12.16 -13.35
CA TYR A 148 -9.96 -10.71 -13.19
C TYR A 148 -9.03 -9.93 -14.14
N ARG A 149 -7.74 -10.31 -14.20
CA ARG A 149 -6.76 -9.68 -15.10
C ARG A 149 -7.15 -9.82 -16.58
N ARG A 150 -7.62 -11.01 -16.98
CA ARG A 150 -8.14 -11.23 -18.34
C ARG A 150 -9.37 -10.37 -18.64
N ALA A 151 -10.28 -10.20 -17.68
CA ALA A 151 -11.41 -9.30 -17.81
C ALA A 151 -10.98 -7.83 -18.00
N LEU A 152 -9.83 -7.43 -17.45
CA LEU A 152 -9.19 -6.13 -17.69
C LEU A 152 -8.39 -6.03 -18.99
N GLY A 153 -8.36 -7.11 -19.81
CA GLY A 153 -7.65 -7.13 -21.09
C GLY A 153 -6.19 -7.62 -21.02
N ALA A 154 -5.75 -8.18 -19.90
CA ALA A 154 -4.41 -8.77 -19.83
C ALA A 154 -4.32 -10.04 -20.71
N THR A 155 -3.32 -10.08 -21.58
CA THR A 155 -3.11 -11.20 -22.52
C THR A 155 -2.12 -12.25 -22.01
N ALA A 156 -1.23 -11.86 -21.08
CA ALA A 156 -0.22 -12.74 -20.51
C ALA A 156 -0.59 -13.16 -19.08
N SER A 157 -0.29 -14.42 -18.72
CA SER A 157 -0.31 -14.87 -17.33
C SER A 157 0.80 -14.16 -16.55
N ALA A 158 0.52 -13.82 -15.28
CA ALA A 158 1.55 -13.28 -14.38
C ALA A 158 2.20 -14.42 -13.61
N GLU A 159 3.49 -14.30 -13.39
CA GLU A 159 4.16 -15.10 -12.40
C GLU A 159 3.74 -14.60 -11.00
N LEU A 160 3.05 -15.44 -10.25
CA LEU A 160 2.49 -15.12 -8.94
C LEU A 160 3.34 -15.74 -7.83
N PRO A 161 3.49 -15.07 -6.67
CA PRO A 161 4.14 -15.66 -5.52
C PRO A 161 3.46 -16.96 -5.05
N GLU A 162 4.25 -17.97 -4.71
CA GLU A 162 3.75 -19.23 -4.12
C GLU A 162 3.35 -19.04 -2.65
N ASP A 163 4.04 -18.15 -1.95
CA ASP A 163 3.74 -17.79 -0.57
C ASP A 163 2.39 -17.07 -0.45
N PRO A 164 1.43 -17.60 0.35
CA PRO A 164 0.08 -17.04 0.46
C PRO A 164 0.03 -15.60 0.93
N GLN A 165 0.94 -15.19 1.83
CA GLN A 165 1.00 -13.83 2.34
C GLN A 165 1.45 -12.85 1.25
N SER A 166 2.54 -13.16 0.58
CA SER A 166 3.07 -12.36 -0.54
C SER A 166 2.07 -12.26 -1.69
N LEU A 167 1.40 -13.38 -2.02
CA LEU A 167 0.33 -13.40 -3.01
C LEU A 167 -0.80 -12.44 -2.63
N SER A 168 -1.26 -12.50 -1.38
CA SER A 168 -2.36 -11.65 -0.93
C SER A 168 -2.01 -10.16 -1.02
N TYR A 169 -0.81 -9.76 -0.62
CA TYR A 169 -0.37 -8.37 -0.75
C TYR A 169 -0.26 -7.91 -2.21
N LEU A 170 0.24 -8.77 -3.09
CA LEU A 170 0.31 -8.47 -4.52
C LEU A 170 -1.10 -8.28 -5.12
N VAL A 171 -2.03 -9.17 -4.82
CA VAL A 171 -3.42 -9.11 -5.29
C VAL A 171 -4.10 -7.85 -4.78
N ALA A 172 -4.03 -7.57 -3.47
CA ALA A 172 -4.61 -6.37 -2.86
C ALA A 172 -4.09 -5.07 -3.50
N ALA A 173 -2.79 -5.00 -3.78
CA ALA A 173 -2.17 -3.84 -4.39
C ALA A 173 -2.59 -3.63 -5.85
N THR A 174 -2.69 -4.73 -6.62
CA THR A 174 -2.91 -4.71 -8.07
C THR A 174 -4.38 -4.52 -8.45
N MET A 175 -5.31 -4.98 -7.62
CA MET A 175 -6.73 -4.76 -7.87
C MET A 175 -7.08 -3.28 -7.93
N VAL A 176 -7.93 -2.91 -8.89
CA VAL A 176 -8.52 -1.56 -8.98
C VAL A 176 -9.67 -1.49 -7.98
N LEU A 177 -9.42 -0.96 -6.81
CA LEU A 177 -10.34 -0.89 -5.68
C LEU A 177 -10.40 0.52 -5.11
N GLU A 178 -11.52 0.84 -4.49
CA GLU A 178 -11.66 2.03 -3.65
C GLU A 178 -10.66 2.00 -2.47
N LEU A 179 -10.22 3.19 -2.04
CA LEU A 179 -9.27 3.32 -0.93
C LEU A 179 -9.73 2.56 0.32
N SER A 180 -11.03 2.64 0.63
CA SER A 180 -11.64 1.97 1.78
C SER A 180 -11.54 0.44 1.71
N ASP A 181 -11.67 -0.16 0.53
CA ASP A 181 -11.53 -1.60 0.34
C ASP A 181 -10.05 -2.01 0.47
N LYS A 182 -9.11 -1.25 -0.14
CA LYS A 182 -7.66 -1.48 0.04
C LYS A 182 -7.26 -1.38 1.50
N GLN A 183 -7.75 -0.38 2.21
CA GLN A 183 -7.47 -0.19 3.63
C GLN A 183 -7.97 -1.37 4.47
N ARG A 184 -9.20 -1.86 4.23
CA ARG A 184 -9.72 -3.06 4.91
C ARG A 184 -8.88 -4.31 4.64
N LEU A 185 -8.26 -4.42 3.46
CA LEU A 185 -7.33 -5.51 3.16
C LEU A 185 -6.03 -5.36 3.95
N LEU A 186 -5.49 -4.14 4.09
CA LEU A 186 -4.31 -3.88 4.91
C LEU A 186 -4.58 -4.16 6.40
N GLU A 187 -5.78 -3.87 6.89
CA GLU A 187 -6.22 -4.07 8.28
C GLU A 187 -6.61 -5.52 8.62
N ALA A 188 -6.59 -6.43 7.65
CA ALA A 188 -6.97 -7.83 7.90
C ALA A 188 -6.12 -8.44 9.02
N PRO A 189 -6.73 -9.16 9.98
CA PRO A 189 -6.02 -9.69 11.15
C PRO A 189 -4.98 -10.75 10.79
N ASP A 190 -5.20 -11.51 9.73
CA ASP A 190 -4.33 -12.56 9.24
C ASP A 190 -4.41 -12.73 7.71
N THR A 191 -3.51 -13.54 7.16
CA THR A 191 -3.45 -13.81 5.72
C THR A 191 -4.71 -14.49 5.20
N THR A 192 -5.26 -15.44 5.94
CA THR A 192 -6.47 -16.17 5.54
C THR A 192 -7.69 -15.25 5.45
N ASP A 193 -7.87 -14.33 6.41
CA ASP A 193 -8.97 -13.36 6.37
C ASP A 193 -8.79 -12.39 5.21
N ARG A 194 -7.56 -11.95 4.93
CA ARG A 194 -7.25 -11.09 3.78
C ARG A 194 -7.62 -11.79 2.47
N LEU A 195 -7.18 -13.04 2.26
CA LEU A 195 -7.52 -13.84 1.09
C LEU A 195 -9.05 -14.05 0.93
N ARG A 196 -9.78 -14.28 2.02
CA ARG A 196 -11.25 -14.38 1.98
C ARG A 196 -11.91 -13.08 1.52
N ARG A 197 -11.41 -11.94 1.97
CA ARG A 197 -11.89 -10.61 1.54
C ARG A 197 -11.57 -10.39 0.07
N GLU A 198 -10.36 -10.69 -0.37
CA GLU A 198 -9.94 -10.59 -1.77
C GLU A 198 -10.80 -11.45 -2.69
N LEU A 199 -11.12 -12.68 -2.30
CA LEU A 199 -11.98 -13.54 -3.14
C LEU A 199 -13.37 -12.93 -3.36
N ARG A 200 -13.95 -12.30 -2.32
CA ARG A 200 -15.22 -11.59 -2.47
C ARG A 200 -15.12 -10.39 -3.41
N LEU A 201 -14.02 -9.61 -3.26
CA LEU A 201 -13.76 -8.45 -4.10
C LEU A 201 -13.48 -8.86 -5.55
N LEU A 202 -12.64 -9.87 -5.80
CA LEU A 202 -12.34 -10.40 -7.13
C LEU A 202 -13.63 -10.83 -7.86
N ARG A 203 -14.52 -11.54 -7.16
CA ARG A 203 -15.80 -11.96 -7.74
C ARG A 203 -16.68 -10.76 -8.09
N ARG A 204 -16.77 -9.78 -7.19
CA ARG A 204 -17.52 -8.54 -7.41
C ARG A 204 -17.01 -7.77 -8.62
N GLU A 205 -15.71 -7.48 -8.64
CA GLU A 205 -15.09 -6.68 -9.70
C GLU A 205 -15.12 -7.40 -11.06
N THR A 206 -14.86 -8.71 -11.09
CA THR A 206 -14.95 -9.50 -12.33
C THR A 206 -16.38 -9.50 -12.89
N ALA A 207 -17.39 -9.61 -12.02
CA ALA A 207 -18.78 -9.55 -12.44
C ALA A 207 -19.16 -8.17 -13.01
N LEU A 208 -18.70 -7.09 -12.37
CA LEU A 208 -18.91 -5.72 -12.85
C LEU A 208 -18.26 -5.49 -14.23
N LEU A 209 -17.03 -5.96 -14.42
CA LEU A 209 -16.34 -5.87 -15.71
C LEU A 209 -17.10 -6.65 -16.81
N GLY A 210 -17.69 -7.79 -16.48
CA GLY A 210 -18.49 -8.57 -17.44
C GLY A 210 -19.82 -7.92 -17.83
N LEU A 211 -20.31 -6.97 -17.04
CA LEU A 211 -21.53 -6.19 -17.33
C LEU A 211 -21.26 -4.95 -18.19
N LEU A 212 -20.00 -4.49 -18.25
CA LEU A 212 -19.64 -3.36 -19.09
C LEU A 212 -19.62 -3.85 -20.56
N PRO A 213 -20.41 -3.25 -21.48
CA PRO A 213 -20.27 -3.57 -22.89
C PRO A 213 -18.84 -3.24 -23.31
N SER A 214 -18.15 -4.22 -23.90
CA SER A 214 -16.86 -3.99 -24.54
C SER A 214 -17.08 -2.91 -25.60
N LEU A 215 -16.68 -1.68 -25.34
CA LEU A 215 -16.58 -0.68 -26.38
C LEU A 215 -15.57 -1.24 -27.38
N PRO A 216 -15.95 -1.45 -28.67
CA PRO A 216 -14.98 -1.86 -29.67
C PRO A 216 -13.87 -0.81 -29.65
N GLY A 217 -12.60 -1.28 -29.59
CA GLY A 217 -11.45 -0.41 -29.61
C GLY A 217 -11.60 0.56 -30.76
N VAL A 218 -11.83 1.83 -30.44
CA VAL A 218 -11.80 2.89 -31.44
C VAL A 218 -10.38 2.91 -31.93
N GLU A 219 -10.17 2.41 -33.17
CA GLU A 219 -8.90 2.55 -33.87
C GLU A 219 -8.58 4.06 -33.93
N LEU A 220 -7.71 4.52 -33.01
CA LEU A 220 -7.07 5.82 -33.07
C LEU A 220 -5.97 5.85 -34.17
N THR A 221 -6.24 5.25 -35.30
CA THR A 221 -5.38 5.27 -36.49
C THR A 221 -6.14 5.79 -37.65
N ARG A 222 -6.42 7.08 -37.66
CA ARG A 222 -6.52 7.90 -38.89
C ARG A 222 -6.35 9.36 -38.51
N VAL A 223 -5.09 9.78 -38.44
CA VAL A 223 -4.79 11.19 -38.70
C VAL A 223 -4.99 11.37 -40.20
N PRO A 224 -5.98 12.14 -40.66
CA PRO A 224 -6.05 12.51 -42.06
C PRO A 224 -4.85 13.42 -42.38
N SER A 225 -3.95 12.95 -43.22
CA SER A 225 -2.95 13.80 -43.84
C SER A 225 -3.67 14.87 -44.66
N SER A 226 -3.59 16.14 -44.20
CA SER A 226 -4.03 17.28 -44.97
C SER A 226 -3.06 17.47 -46.14
N PRO A 227 -3.51 17.57 -47.41
CA PRO A 227 -2.66 18.01 -48.52
C PRO A 227 -2.64 19.54 -48.58
N ASN A 228 -1.42 20.08 -48.75
CA ASN A 228 -0.93 21.42 -48.98
C ASN A 228 -0.38 22.15 -47.78
#